data_fdd9d1af5cb534b07fd1b741ae9739e8
#
_entry.id   fdd9d1af5cb534b07fd1b741ae9739e8
#
_cell.length_a   1.000
_cell.length_b   1.000
_cell.length_c   1.000
_cell.angle_alpha   90.00
_cell.angle_beta   90.00
_cell.angle_gamma   90.00
#
_symmetry.space_group_name_H-M   'P 1'
#
loop_
_entity.id
_entity.type
_entity.pdbx_description
1 polymer ?
#
loop_
_entity_poly.entity_id
_entity_poly.type
_entity_poly.pdbx_seq_one_letter_code
_entity_poly.pdbx_strand_id
1 'polypeptide(L)'
;LIKRFHIAKHKKQKEVVIWGSGKQMREFLHVDDLASAAIFIQNLDKKSFENNTKPRLSHINVGCGSEITIKDLAIMIKETVGYNGKILFDTSKPDGAPRKLMNSNRLNKMGWHHNIELKDGLKNAYDWFIKDMEHTIE
;
A
#
# COMPACT_ATOMS: atom_id res chain seq x y z
N LEU A 1 -9.23 4.25 -1.89
CA LEU A 1 -9.68 3.80 -3.23
C LEU A 1 -10.59 2.58 -3.12
N ILE A 2 -10.24 1.50 -2.40
CA ILE A 2 -11.05 0.27 -2.25
C ILE A 2 -12.52 0.61 -1.95
N LYS A 3 -12.81 1.32 -0.84
CA LYS A 3 -14.17 1.74 -0.47
C LYS A 3 -14.89 2.47 -1.61
N ARG A 4 -14.20 3.36 -2.36
CA ARG A 4 -14.80 4.11 -3.46
C ARG A 4 -15.24 3.19 -4.60
N PHE A 5 -14.40 2.25 -5.02
CA PHE A 5 -14.74 1.27 -6.05
C PHE A 5 -15.84 0.31 -5.60
N HIS A 6 -15.81 -0.12 -4.33
CA HIS A 6 -16.86 -0.96 -3.75
C HIS A 6 -18.22 -0.26 -3.81
N ILE A 7 -18.31 0.99 -3.34
CA ILE A 7 -19.55 1.79 -3.39
C ILE A 7 -20.02 1.97 -4.83
N ALA A 8 -19.10 2.29 -5.75
CA ALA A 8 -19.44 2.49 -7.16
C ALA A 8 -20.00 1.20 -7.80
N LYS A 9 -19.46 0.03 -7.46
CA LYS A 9 -19.97 -1.28 -7.88
C LYS A 9 -21.41 -1.50 -7.38
N HIS A 10 -21.63 -1.36 -6.07
CA HIS A 10 -22.94 -1.60 -5.46
C HIS A 10 -24.01 -0.60 -5.93
N LYS A 11 -23.63 0.67 -6.12
CA LYS A 11 -24.53 1.71 -6.65
C LYS A 11 -24.63 1.72 -8.19
N LYS A 12 -24.00 0.75 -8.88
CA LYS A 12 -23.97 0.66 -10.36
C LYS A 12 -23.57 1.98 -11.04
N GLN A 13 -22.63 2.70 -10.42
CA GLN A 13 -22.13 3.96 -11.00
C GLN A 13 -21.36 3.67 -12.28
N LYS A 14 -21.49 4.54 -13.29
CA LYS A 14 -20.83 4.39 -14.59
C LYS A 14 -19.34 4.66 -14.53
N GLU A 15 -18.90 5.50 -13.57
CA GLU A 15 -17.51 5.96 -13.48
C GLU A 15 -17.06 6.24 -12.04
N VAL A 16 -15.76 6.12 -11.81
CA VAL A 16 -15.07 6.55 -10.59
C VAL A 16 -14.05 7.60 -10.97
N VAL A 17 -14.15 8.80 -10.37
CA VAL A 17 -13.24 9.91 -10.62
C VAL A 17 -12.10 9.87 -9.61
N ILE A 18 -10.86 9.94 -10.08
CA ILE A 18 -9.64 10.02 -9.28
C ILE A 18 -8.98 11.38 -9.53
N TRP A 19 -8.59 12.08 -8.47
CA TRP A 19 -7.94 13.38 -8.58
C TRP A 19 -6.51 13.27 -9.08
N GLY A 20 -6.12 14.22 -9.92
CA GLY A 20 -4.80 14.32 -10.53
C GLY A 20 -4.66 13.48 -11.80
N SER A 21 -3.45 13.39 -12.31
CA SER A 21 -3.14 12.65 -13.55
C SER A 21 -3.02 11.14 -13.38
N GLY A 22 -2.86 10.66 -12.14
CA GLY A 22 -2.58 9.26 -11.84
C GLY A 22 -1.13 8.81 -12.12
N LYS A 23 -0.24 9.73 -12.52
CA LYS A 23 1.18 9.42 -12.85
C LYS A 23 2.08 9.29 -11.64
N GLN A 24 1.65 9.78 -10.46
CA GLN A 24 2.44 9.75 -9.24
C GLN A 24 2.76 8.30 -8.86
N MET A 25 4.03 8.07 -8.51
CA MET A 25 4.53 6.77 -8.05
C MET A 25 4.42 6.66 -6.53
N ARG A 26 3.94 5.52 -6.04
CA ARG A 26 3.82 5.22 -4.59
C ARG A 26 4.23 3.79 -4.31
N GLU A 27 4.79 3.62 -3.14
CA GLU A 27 5.09 2.32 -2.54
C GLU A 27 3.96 1.93 -1.60
N PHE A 28 3.59 0.64 -1.62
CA PHE A 28 2.57 0.07 -0.75
C PHE A 28 3.11 -1.20 -0.11
N LEU A 29 3.01 -1.27 1.21
CA LEU A 29 3.40 -2.41 2.01
C LEU A 29 2.16 -2.93 2.75
N HIS A 30 1.98 -4.26 2.79
CA HIS A 30 0.89 -4.87 3.55
C HIS A 30 1.10 -4.66 5.05
N VAL A 31 0.03 -4.51 5.80
CA VAL A 31 0.08 -4.24 7.26
C VAL A 31 0.75 -5.38 8.02
N ASP A 32 0.54 -6.64 7.61
CA ASP A 32 1.15 -7.82 8.25
C ASP A 32 2.67 -7.86 7.98
N ASP A 33 3.13 -7.43 6.81
CA ASP A 33 4.56 -7.27 6.54
C ASP A 33 5.16 -6.16 7.41
N LEU A 34 4.45 -5.04 7.59
CA LEU A 34 4.92 -3.99 8.50
C LEU A 34 5.01 -4.50 9.94
N ALA A 35 4.00 -5.27 10.40
CA ALA A 35 4.01 -5.89 11.72
C ALA A 35 5.17 -6.89 11.88
N SER A 36 5.40 -7.75 10.87
CA SER A 36 6.51 -8.70 10.86
C SER A 36 7.88 -8.01 10.90
N ALA A 37 8.02 -6.88 10.18
CA ALA A 37 9.24 -6.07 10.22
C ALA A 37 9.49 -5.49 11.62
N ALA A 38 8.43 -4.99 12.27
CA ALA A 38 8.53 -4.44 13.63
C ALA A 38 8.98 -5.53 14.64
N ILE A 39 8.37 -6.72 14.56
CA ILE A 39 8.74 -7.87 15.40
C ILE A 39 10.19 -8.31 15.10
N PHE A 40 10.57 -8.38 13.83
CA PHE A 40 11.94 -8.72 13.42
C PHE A 40 12.96 -7.75 14.03
N ILE A 41 12.73 -6.43 13.90
CA ILE A 41 13.62 -5.41 14.43
C ILE A 41 13.71 -5.49 15.96
N GLN A 42 12.58 -5.73 16.64
CA GLN A 42 12.52 -5.84 18.11
C GLN A 42 13.31 -7.04 18.63
N ASN A 43 13.37 -8.13 17.85
CA ASN A 43 14.06 -9.35 18.20
C ASN A 43 15.55 -9.36 17.79
N LEU A 44 16.05 -8.31 17.14
CA LEU A 44 17.47 -8.19 16.85
C LEU A 44 18.28 -8.12 18.14
N ASP A 45 19.40 -8.86 18.18
CA ASP A 45 20.37 -8.67 19.24
C ASP A 45 21.01 -7.28 19.16
N LYS A 46 21.44 -6.77 20.31
CA LYS A 46 22.02 -5.43 20.44
C LYS A 46 23.15 -5.17 19.45
N LYS A 47 24.04 -6.15 19.26
CA LYS A 47 25.20 -6.03 18.37
C LYS A 47 24.77 -5.90 16.91
N SER A 48 23.79 -6.70 16.47
CA SER A 48 23.24 -6.63 15.12
C SER A 48 22.56 -5.27 14.86
N PHE A 49 21.80 -4.76 15.82
CA PHE A 49 21.20 -3.44 15.72
C PHE A 49 22.26 -2.32 15.65
N GLU A 50 23.23 -2.31 16.55
CA GLU A 50 24.30 -1.30 16.63
C GLU A 50 25.21 -1.31 15.38
N ASN A 51 25.50 -2.49 14.82
CA ASN A 51 26.29 -2.60 13.59
C ASN A 51 25.57 -1.99 12.36
N ASN A 52 24.26 -1.92 12.37
CA ASN A 52 23.43 -1.42 11.26
C ASN A 52 22.88 -0.02 11.51
N THR A 53 23.10 0.57 12.68
CA THR A 53 22.62 1.89 13.06
C THR A 53 23.76 2.77 13.61
N LYS A 54 23.48 4.03 13.85
CA LYS A 54 24.42 4.96 14.52
C LYS A 54 23.63 5.75 15.57
N PRO A 55 24.27 6.27 16.64
CA PRO A 55 23.59 6.96 17.74
C PRO A 55 22.61 8.09 17.31
N ARG A 56 22.88 8.74 16.18
CA ARG A 56 22.00 9.79 15.61
C ARG A 56 21.23 9.35 14.35
N LEU A 57 21.34 8.08 13.97
CA LEU A 57 20.73 7.47 12.77
C LEU A 57 20.21 6.06 13.10
N SER A 58 19.42 5.97 14.18
CA SER A 58 18.86 4.70 14.68
C SER A 58 17.56 4.27 13.98
N HIS A 59 16.97 5.13 13.15
CA HIS A 59 15.77 4.77 12.40
C HIS A 59 16.07 3.75 11.29
N ILE A 60 15.11 2.87 11.06
CA ILE A 60 15.14 1.85 10.02
C ILE A 60 13.89 2.04 9.17
N ASN A 61 14.08 2.29 7.87
CA ASN A 61 12.97 2.38 6.94
C ASN A 61 12.42 0.99 6.65
N VAL A 62 11.10 0.88 6.61
CA VAL A 62 10.37 -0.34 6.24
C VAL A 62 9.58 -0.07 4.98
N GLY A 63 9.84 -0.82 3.93
CA GLY A 63 9.18 -0.70 2.64
C GLY A 63 9.41 -1.96 1.80
N CYS A 64 8.60 -2.13 0.75
CA CYS A 64 8.74 -3.27 -0.17
C CYS A 64 9.81 -3.04 -1.26
N GLY A 65 10.28 -1.79 -1.43
CA GLY A 65 11.28 -1.44 -2.44
C GLY A 65 10.74 -1.36 -3.88
N SER A 66 9.45 -1.56 -4.08
CA SER A 66 8.78 -1.43 -5.39
C SER A 66 7.73 -0.34 -5.36
N GLU A 67 7.47 0.26 -6.50
CA GLU A 67 6.49 1.34 -6.62
C GLU A 67 5.57 1.14 -7.83
N ILE A 68 4.39 1.70 -7.74
CA ILE A 68 3.36 1.63 -8.77
C ILE A 68 2.75 3.01 -8.99
N THR A 69 2.28 3.31 -10.20
CA THR A 69 1.53 4.54 -10.44
C THR A 69 0.14 4.47 -9.77
N ILE A 70 -0.41 5.62 -9.40
CA ILE A 70 -1.79 5.69 -8.89
C ILE A 70 -2.80 5.18 -9.94
N LYS A 71 -2.49 5.35 -11.23
CA LYS A 71 -3.30 4.81 -12.33
C LYS A 71 -3.33 3.28 -12.30
N ASP A 72 -2.15 2.65 -12.24
CA ASP A 72 -2.06 1.17 -12.26
C ASP A 72 -2.63 0.57 -10.97
N LEU A 73 -2.40 1.22 -9.83
CA LEU A 73 -3.05 0.85 -8.57
C LEU A 73 -4.58 0.90 -8.68
N ALA A 74 -5.12 1.95 -9.29
CA ALA A 74 -6.57 2.08 -9.46
C ALA A 74 -7.15 0.98 -10.37
N ILE A 75 -6.41 0.60 -11.43
CA ILE A 75 -6.78 -0.52 -12.29
C ILE A 75 -6.78 -1.83 -11.50
N MET A 76 -5.73 -2.10 -10.73
CA MET A 76 -5.60 -3.30 -9.91
C MET A 76 -6.73 -3.38 -8.86
N ILE A 77 -7.07 -2.27 -8.20
CA ILE A 77 -8.19 -2.22 -7.24
C ILE A 77 -9.53 -2.42 -7.96
N LYS A 78 -9.73 -1.82 -9.12
CA LYS A 78 -10.93 -2.03 -9.95
C LYS A 78 -11.15 -3.51 -10.25
N GLU A 79 -10.09 -4.23 -10.63
CA GLU A 79 -10.10 -5.67 -10.90
C GLU A 79 -10.39 -6.47 -9.63
N THR A 80 -9.69 -6.17 -8.53
CA THR A 80 -9.87 -6.84 -7.23
C THR A 80 -11.31 -6.73 -6.73
N VAL A 81 -11.91 -5.54 -6.86
CA VAL A 81 -13.31 -5.28 -6.45
C VAL A 81 -14.32 -5.88 -7.44
N GLY A 82 -13.93 -6.13 -8.69
CA GLY A 82 -14.81 -6.54 -9.79
C GLY A 82 -15.75 -5.42 -10.21
N TYR A 83 -15.23 -4.18 -10.28
CA TYR A 83 -15.99 -3.03 -10.77
C TYR A 83 -15.84 -2.89 -12.29
N ASN A 84 -16.96 -2.74 -13.02
CA ASN A 84 -16.97 -2.73 -14.50
C ASN A 84 -17.07 -1.32 -15.12
N GLY A 85 -17.25 -0.26 -14.31
CA GLY A 85 -17.34 1.10 -14.81
C GLY A 85 -15.99 1.67 -15.26
N LYS A 86 -16.00 2.94 -15.70
CA LYS A 86 -14.79 3.64 -16.16
C LYS A 86 -14.03 4.26 -14.99
N ILE A 87 -12.71 4.42 -15.15
CA ILE A 87 -11.87 5.26 -14.29
C ILE A 87 -11.61 6.56 -15.04
N LEU A 88 -11.92 7.70 -14.42
CA LEU A 88 -11.62 9.02 -14.95
C LEU A 88 -10.60 9.71 -14.04
N PHE A 89 -9.71 10.51 -14.64
CA PHE A 89 -8.71 11.30 -13.92
C PHE A 89 -9.06 12.78 -14.03
N ASP A 90 -9.30 13.43 -12.89
CA ASP A 90 -9.56 14.86 -12.81
C ASP A 90 -8.24 15.64 -12.71
N THR A 91 -7.69 16.02 -13.85
CA THR A 91 -6.44 16.78 -13.94
C THR A 91 -6.58 18.26 -13.55
N SER A 92 -7.79 18.73 -13.25
CA SER A 92 -7.99 20.07 -12.65
C SER A 92 -7.48 20.11 -11.20
N LYS A 93 -7.34 18.95 -10.56
CA LYS A 93 -6.77 18.81 -9.22
C LYS A 93 -5.26 18.59 -9.32
N PRO A 94 -4.48 19.24 -8.44
CA PRO A 94 -3.02 19.13 -8.48
C PRO A 94 -2.57 17.70 -8.20
N ASP A 95 -1.49 17.30 -8.87
CA ASP A 95 -0.75 16.09 -8.54
C ASP A 95 0.00 16.32 -7.22
N GLY A 96 0.08 15.29 -6.39
CA GLY A 96 0.98 15.26 -5.23
C GLY A 96 2.45 15.08 -5.67
N ALA A 97 3.36 14.91 -4.71
CA ALA A 97 4.77 14.64 -5.00
C ALA A 97 4.91 13.53 -6.06
N PRO A 98 5.78 13.70 -7.09
CA PRO A 98 5.89 12.76 -8.21
C PRO A 98 6.22 11.33 -7.76
N ARG A 99 7.07 11.20 -6.76
CA ARG A 99 7.57 9.92 -6.26
C ARG A 99 7.71 9.91 -4.74
N LYS A 100 7.37 8.80 -4.10
CA LYS A 100 7.65 8.51 -2.68
C LYS A 100 8.04 7.04 -2.56
N LEU A 101 9.33 6.78 -2.49
CA LEU A 101 9.91 5.45 -2.30
C LEU A 101 10.90 5.53 -1.14
N MET A 102 10.81 4.61 -0.21
CA MET A 102 11.76 4.51 0.91
C MET A 102 12.95 3.64 0.51
N ASN A 103 14.13 3.98 1.00
CA ASN A 103 15.27 3.10 0.90
C ASN A 103 15.29 2.13 2.09
N SER A 104 14.82 0.92 1.87
CA SER A 104 14.77 -0.18 2.85
C SER A 104 15.98 -1.12 2.80
N ASN A 105 17.03 -0.78 2.04
CA ASN A 105 18.22 -1.63 1.87
C ASN A 105 18.88 -2.02 3.20
N ARG A 106 18.81 -1.16 4.24
CA ARG A 106 19.34 -1.46 5.57
C ARG A 106 18.63 -2.65 6.18
N LEU A 107 17.31 -2.65 6.18
CA LEU A 107 16.49 -3.73 6.73
C LEU A 107 16.68 -5.03 5.94
N ASN A 108 16.73 -4.93 4.60
CA ASN A 108 16.95 -6.09 3.73
C ASN A 108 18.32 -6.74 3.99
N LYS A 109 19.38 -5.95 4.23
CA LYS A 109 20.71 -6.46 4.58
C LYS A 109 20.73 -7.14 5.95
N MET A 110 19.82 -6.79 6.87
CA MET A 110 19.66 -7.47 8.15
C MET A 110 18.89 -8.79 8.03
N GLY A 111 18.31 -9.09 6.86
CA GLY A 111 17.65 -10.36 6.56
C GLY A 111 16.12 -10.32 6.50
N TRP A 112 15.49 -9.15 6.67
CA TRP A 112 14.04 -9.05 6.52
C TRP A 112 13.66 -8.64 5.09
N HIS A 113 12.64 -9.30 4.54
CA HIS A 113 12.00 -8.98 3.29
C HIS A 113 10.48 -9.08 3.46
N HIS A 114 9.73 -8.28 2.69
CA HIS A 114 8.27 -8.45 2.61
C HIS A 114 7.92 -9.77 1.93
N ASN A 115 6.77 -10.33 2.27
CA ASN A 115 6.29 -11.62 1.76
C ASN A 115 4.98 -11.49 0.98
N ILE A 116 4.25 -10.38 1.15
CA ILE A 116 2.91 -10.21 0.58
C ILE A 116 3.02 -9.29 -0.64
N GLU A 117 2.80 -9.86 -1.81
CA GLU A 117 2.75 -9.09 -3.05
C GLU A 117 1.55 -8.14 -3.07
N LEU A 118 1.68 -6.99 -3.75
CA LEU A 118 0.65 -5.94 -3.76
C LEU A 118 -0.71 -6.47 -4.18
N LYS A 119 -0.77 -7.35 -5.18
CA LYS A 119 -2.03 -7.93 -5.66
C LYS A 119 -2.74 -8.75 -4.60
N ASP A 120 -1.99 -9.59 -3.89
CA ASP A 120 -2.53 -10.44 -2.82
C ASP A 120 -2.92 -9.59 -1.60
N GLY A 121 -2.09 -8.60 -1.27
CA GLY A 121 -2.39 -7.64 -0.21
C GLY A 121 -3.66 -6.83 -0.47
N LEU A 122 -3.90 -6.42 -1.71
CA LEU A 122 -5.15 -5.73 -2.09
C LEU A 122 -6.37 -6.64 -1.96
N LYS A 123 -6.25 -7.92 -2.33
CA LYS A 123 -7.31 -8.91 -2.15
C LYS A 123 -7.60 -9.11 -0.68
N ASN A 124 -6.59 -9.36 0.14
CA ASN A 124 -6.73 -9.54 1.59
C ASN A 124 -7.39 -8.32 2.24
N ALA A 125 -6.94 -7.11 1.88
CA ALA A 125 -7.50 -5.87 2.40
C ALA A 125 -8.97 -5.67 1.97
N TYR A 126 -9.34 -6.10 0.75
CA TYR A 126 -10.72 -6.02 0.29
C TYR A 126 -11.61 -7.05 0.96
N ASP A 127 -11.14 -8.28 1.15
CA ASP A 127 -11.87 -9.35 1.84
C ASP A 127 -12.13 -8.96 3.30
N TRP A 128 -11.13 -8.38 3.98
CA TRP A 128 -11.29 -7.83 5.32
C TRP A 128 -12.30 -6.68 5.35
N PHE A 129 -12.22 -5.74 4.40
CA PHE A 129 -13.14 -4.61 4.29
C PHE A 129 -14.60 -5.05 4.15
N ILE A 130 -14.87 -6.10 3.36
CA ILE A 130 -16.23 -6.65 3.22
C ILE A 130 -16.74 -7.18 4.54
N LYS A 131 -15.94 -8.00 5.26
CA LYS A 131 -16.31 -8.57 6.57
C LYS A 131 -16.59 -7.48 7.61
N ASP A 132 -15.74 -6.44 7.65
CA ASP A 132 -15.91 -5.32 8.59
C ASP A 132 -17.20 -4.53 8.31
N MET A 133 -17.55 -4.35 7.03
CA MET A 133 -18.81 -3.70 6.63
C MET A 133 -20.04 -4.52 7.02
N GLU A 134 -19.97 -5.84 6.97
CA GLU A 134 -21.08 -6.73 7.39
C GLU A 134 -21.31 -6.62 8.91
N HIS A 135 -20.25 -6.55 9.71
CA HIS A 135 -20.35 -6.39 11.17
C HIS A 135 -20.80 -4.99 11.63
N THR A 136 -20.72 -3.97 10.76
CA THR A 136 -21.13 -2.58 11.10
C THR A 136 -22.64 -2.37 10.85
N ILE A 137 -23.33 -3.31 10.24
CA ILE A 137 -24.76 -3.24 9.89
C ILE A 137 -25.64 -4.00 10.91
N GLU A 138 -25.05 -4.75 11.84
CA GLU A 138 -25.71 -5.33 13.02
C GLU A 138 -25.72 -4.36 14.21
#